data_ef1f8052797d9daf481c919b684f22aa
#
_entry.id   ef1f8052797d9daf481c919b684f22aa
#
_cell.length_a   1.000
_cell.length_b   1.000
_cell.length_c   1.000
_cell.angle_alpha   90.00
_cell.angle_beta   90.00
_cell.angle_gamma   90.00
#
_symmetry.space_group_name_H-M   'P 1'
#
loop_
_entity.id
_entity.type
_entity.pdbx_description
1 polymer ?
#
loop_
_entity_poly.entity_id
_entity_poly.type
_entity_poly.pdbx_seq_one_letter_code
_entity_poly.pdbx_strand_id
1 'polypeptide(L)'
;MPSLSRRHLIRSTAALAAASALPMPAWARRGASLTHARNGFGEVAGEDIALAIGNHHFTAGGRSGHAFAVNGTVPGPLVRLREGQTARLHVTNNLDEDSSIHWHGLLVPFQFDGVPGVSFPGIKPGETFTYEYPIRQSGTYWWHSHSGLQEQAGHYGPIIIESAEPDPRYDRDYVVLLSEFTPLHPHEIMRKLKVGEHYFQRQMQTATEGDMPGEMRRMWGQMRMNPRDISDVTGTAYTFLINGHGPQDDLQLAFRAGERVRLRVINGSAMTFFNVRIPGVPMTVIAADGQDVDAVQVDEFQIGVAETYDVIVSPSDGSHAIVAEAMDRSGMGIASLTSHKGHRATPPPLREIPTLTMVDMGMMDHSGMNGMQGMDHSMRDKSLVPGDVEVGPGVDMIAPMPMDRMDSPGLGLDGVGHRVLRYTDLKARRMNPHRSIDREMEIHLTGNMERYMWSFDGKKFAAVTDDPIRFGYDERVRVKLVNQTMMAHPIHLHGHFFELVNGADHMHQPLKHTVIVQPGGTATFDLTANEPGDWAFHCHLLYHMHAGMMQVVTVRPFPEGGTS
;
A
#
# COMPACT_ATOMS: atom_id res chain seq x y z
N MET A 1 6.69 11.87 65.02
CA MET A 1 7.29 12.13 63.68
C MET A 1 8.81 12.08 63.86
N PRO A 2 9.55 11.15 63.25
CA PRO A 2 11.00 11.12 63.37
C PRO A 2 11.60 12.18 62.43
N SER A 3 12.47 13.01 63.01
CA SER A 3 13.19 14.08 62.33
C SER A 3 14.25 13.49 61.39
N LEU A 4 14.18 13.74 60.09
CA LEU A 4 15.20 13.43 59.10
C LEU A 4 16.46 14.23 59.41
N SER A 5 17.59 13.53 59.76
CA SER A 5 18.86 14.18 60.06
C SER A 5 19.54 14.67 58.78
N ARG A 6 20.23 15.82 58.88
CA ARG A 6 21.01 16.40 57.76
C ARG A 6 21.97 15.40 57.10
N ARG A 7 22.46 14.37 57.80
CA ARG A 7 23.32 13.29 57.26
C ARG A 7 22.57 12.35 56.31
N HIS A 8 21.25 12.13 56.50
CA HIS A 8 20.44 11.32 55.58
C HIS A 8 20.14 12.07 54.28
N LEU A 9 19.90 13.39 54.37
CA LEU A 9 19.68 14.23 53.18
C LEU A 9 20.93 14.30 52.30
N ILE A 10 22.14 14.46 52.91
CA ILE A 10 23.43 14.51 52.17
C ILE A 10 23.77 13.15 51.55
N ARG A 11 23.46 12.03 52.21
CA ARG A 11 23.64 10.69 51.63
C ARG A 11 22.67 10.40 50.49
N SER A 12 21.44 10.87 50.56
CA SER A 12 20.46 10.72 49.50
C SER A 12 20.79 11.58 48.27
N THR A 13 21.29 12.80 48.45
CA THR A 13 21.75 13.66 47.33
C THR A 13 23.05 13.15 46.70
N ALA A 14 23.97 12.57 47.48
CA ALA A 14 25.19 11.95 46.95
C ALA A 14 24.87 10.65 46.16
N ALA A 15 23.89 9.86 46.60
CA ALA A 15 23.42 8.68 45.85
C ALA A 15 22.74 9.02 44.54
N LEU A 16 21.93 10.12 44.49
CA LEU A 16 21.37 10.62 43.25
C LEU A 16 22.42 11.18 42.27
N ALA A 17 23.43 11.87 42.81
CA ALA A 17 24.55 12.38 42.01
C ALA A 17 25.48 11.27 41.47
N ALA A 18 25.64 10.17 42.24
CA ALA A 18 26.39 9.00 41.77
C ALA A 18 25.63 8.16 40.75
N ALA A 19 24.30 8.10 40.82
CA ALA A 19 23.45 7.44 39.82
C ALA A 19 23.46 8.17 38.47
N SER A 20 23.64 9.50 38.47
CA SER A 20 23.78 10.28 37.22
C SER A 20 25.18 10.20 36.58
N ALA A 21 26.16 9.58 37.24
CA ALA A 21 27.52 9.41 36.73
C ALA A 21 27.86 8.00 36.22
N LEU A 22 26.90 7.07 36.29
CA LEU A 22 27.05 5.78 35.61
C LEU A 22 26.94 6.00 34.10
N PRO A 23 27.87 5.47 33.29
CA PRO A 23 27.73 5.55 31.83
C PRO A 23 26.46 4.81 31.44
N MET A 24 25.44 5.56 31.06
CA MET A 24 24.24 4.98 30.42
C MET A 24 24.70 4.17 29.21
N PRO A 25 24.15 2.97 28.99
CA PRO A 25 24.41 2.21 27.78
C PRO A 25 24.20 3.09 26.53
N ALA A 26 24.99 2.89 25.49
CA ALA A 26 24.98 3.73 24.29
C ALA A 26 23.57 3.90 23.68
N TRP A 27 22.72 2.87 23.84
CA TRP A 27 21.32 2.91 23.43
C TRP A 27 20.43 3.84 24.26
N ALA A 28 20.80 4.12 25.51
CA ALA A 28 20.04 5.02 26.38
C ALA A 28 20.45 6.50 26.25
N ARG A 29 21.53 6.79 25.50
CA ARG A 29 22.07 8.17 25.36
C ARG A 29 21.50 8.96 24.20
N ARG A 30 20.77 8.33 23.27
CA ARG A 30 20.12 8.97 22.15
C ARG A 30 18.69 8.45 22.01
N GLY A 31 17.83 8.82 22.94
CA GLY A 31 16.42 8.85 22.63
C GLY A 31 16.25 9.82 21.48
N ALA A 32 15.91 9.32 20.29
CA ALA A 32 15.45 10.16 19.21
C ALA A 32 14.38 11.08 19.82
N SER A 33 14.62 12.38 19.80
CA SER A 33 13.65 13.35 20.27
C SER A 33 12.42 13.18 19.42
N LEU A 34 11.33 12.64 19.99
CA LEU A 34 10.01 12.68 19.35
C LEU A 34 9.63 14.16 19.24
N THR A 35 10.08 14.82 18.18
CA THR A 35 9.59 16.13 17.85
C THR A 35 8.12 15.97 17.52
N HIS A 36 7.23 16.54 18.30
CA HIS A 36 5.78 16.56 18.05
C HIS A 36 5.52 17.21 16.70
N ALA A 37 5.17 16.38 15.76
CA ALA A 37 5.36 16.58 14.37
C ALA A 37 4.28 17.45 13.75
N ARG A 38 4.69 18.15 12.72
CA ARG A 38 3.85 18.82 11.73
C ARG A 38 2.79 17.91 11.10
N ASN A 39 2.97 16.58 11.16
CA ASN A 39 2.16 15.55 10.48
C ASN A 39 1.10 14.89 11.37
N GLY A 40 1.03 15.18 12.66
CA GLY A 40 0.08 14.54 13.60
C GLY A 40 0.60 13.24 14.26
N PHE A 41 1.81 12.77 13.94
CA PHE A 41 2.48 11.61 14.55
C PHE A 41 3.96 11.90 14.83
N GLY A 42 4.64 11.02 15.59
CA GLY A 42 6.05 11.18 15.95
C GLY A 42 7.01 11.04 14.78
N GLU A 43 8.23 11.55 14.95
CA GLU A 43 9.30 11.44 13.96
C GLU A 43 10.58 10.96 14.63
N VAL A 44 11.31 10.06 13.98
CA VAL A 44 12.65 9.59 14.35
C VAL A 44 13.59 9.80 13.17
N ALA A 45 14.81 10.25 13.44
CA ALA A 45 15.80 10.55 12.43
C ALA A 45 17.22 10.25 12.88
N GLY A 46 18.13 10.11 11.93
CA GLY A 46 19.55 9.84 12.19
C GLY A 46 20.00 8.51 11.61
N GLU A 47 21.23 8.11 11.92
CA GLU A 47 21.78 6.82 11.45
C GLU A 47 21.42 5.65 12.37
N ASP A 48 21.34 5.90 13.69
CA ASP A 48 20.97 4.91 14.71
C ASP A 48 19.57 5.20 15.24
N ILE A 49 18.60 4.39 14.89
CA ILE A 49 17.17 4.58 15.21
C ILE A 49 16.66 3.37 15.98
N ALA A 50 16.03 3.61 17.13
CA ALA A 50 15.37 2.58 17.92
C ALA A 50 13.85 2.60 17.65
N LEU A 51 13.30 1.43 17.33
CA LEU A 51 11.89 1.19 17.13
C LEU A 51 11.43 0.07 18.07
N ALA A 52 10.40 0.32 18.87
CA ALA A 52 9.87 -0.64 19.83
C ALA A 52 8.42 -0.98 19.46
N ILE A 53 8.21 -2.23 19.06
CA ILE A 53 6.89 -2.78 18.77
C ILE A 53 6.23 -3.18 20.09
N GLY A 54 4.95 -2.90 20.27
CA GLY A 54 4.23 -3.27 21.49
C GLY A 54 2.72 -3.17 21.34
N ASN A 55 2.02 -3.80 22.29
CA ASN A 55 0.57 -3.72 22.39
C ASN A 55 0.13 -2.30 22.76
N HIS A 56 -0.95 -1.83 22.16
CA HIS A 56 -1.49 -0.49 22.38
C HIS A 56 -3.01 -0.50 22.33
N HIS A 57 -3.62 0.46 23.02
CA HIS A 57 -5.05 0.73 22.91
C HIS A 57 -5.23 1.98 22.06
N PHE A 58 -5.75 1.81 20.84
CA PHE A 58 -5.89 2.88 19.86
C PHE A 58 -7.33 3.35 19.76
N THR A 59 -7.51 4.65 19.57
CA THR A 59 -8.82 5.27 19.37
C THR A 59 -8.76 6.26 18.22
N ALA A 60 -9.65 6.09 17.25
CA ALA A 60 -9.80 7.01 16.11
C ALA A 60 -11.26 7.05 15.65
N GLY A 61 -11.75 8.25 15.29
CA GLY A 61 -13.13 8.45 14.83
C GLY A 61 -14.18 7.95 15.83
N GLY A 62 -13.91 8.03 17.13
CA GLY A 62 -14.81 7.58 18.20
C GLY A 62 -14.89 6.06 18.40
N ARG A 63 -14.08 5.25 17.70
CA ARG A 63 -13.96 3.80 17.87
C ARG A 63 -12.65 3.45 18.55
N SER A 64 -12.67 2.49 19.47
CA SER A 64 -11.49 2.06 20.24
C SER A 64 -11.28 0.57 20.10
N GLY A 65 -10.02 0.15 20.06
CA GLY A 65 -9.66 -1.26 19.98
C GLY A 65 -8.19 -1.50 20.26
N HIS A 66 -7.81 -2.78 20.23
CA HIS A 66 -6.43 -3.20 20.31
C HIS A 66 -5.68 -2.85 19.03
N ALA A 67 -4.42 -2.45 19.17
CA ALA A 67 -3.51 -2.21 18.05
C ALA A 67 -2.07 -2.64 18.40
N PHE A 68 -1.26 -2.85 17.39
CA PHE A 68 0.19 -2.97 17.51
C PHE A 68 0.82 -1.61 17.16
N ALA A 69 1.39 -0.96 18.15
CA ALA A 69 2.03 0.33 17.98
C ALA A 69 3.54 0.19 17.88
N VAL A 70 4.17 1.10 17.15
CA VAL A 70 5.63 1.27 17.19
C VAL A 70 5.94 2.59 17.87
N ASN A 71 6.82 2.54 18.88
CA ASN A 71 7.11 3.66 19.79
C ASN A 71 5.84 4.26 20.42
N GLY A 72 4.82 3.42 20.65
CA GLY A 72 3.59 3.80 21.35
C GLY A 72 2.58 4.61 20.52
N THR A 73 2.70 4.66 19.20
CA THR A 73 1.78 5.38 18.30
C THR A 73 1.29 4.52 17.13
N VAL A 74 0.10 4.86 16.59
CA VAL A 74 -0.48 4.33 15.35
C VAL A 74 -0.97 5.51 14.51
N PRO A 75 -0.45 5.71 13.29
CA PRO A 75 0.71 5.01 12.74
C PRO A 75 1.95 5.15 13.62
N GLY A 76 2.92 4.25 13.44
CA GLY A 76 4.22 4.38 14.06
C GLY A 76 4.96 5.63 13.54
N PRO A 77 6.14 5.97 14.11
CA PRO A 77 6.81 7.22 13.81
C PRO A 77 7.26 7.30 12.34
N LEU A 78 7.26 8.51 11.79
CA LEU A 78 7.98 8.81 10.57
C LEU A 78 9.47 8.51 10.76
N VAL A 79 9.99 7.59 9.97
CA VAL A 79 11.43 7.33 9.87
C VAL A 79 12.00 8.25 8.80
N ARG A 80 12.83 9.23 9.23
CA ARG A 80 13.47 10.17 8.30
C ARG A 80 14.93 9.81 8.13
N LEU A 81 15.29 9.47 6.90
CA LEU A 81 16.64 9.07 6.49
C LEU A 81 17.17 10.04 5.45
N ARG A 82 18.42 9.87 5.06
CA ARG A 82 19.08 10.65 4.01
C ARG A 82 19.80 9.74 3.03
N GLU A 83 19.69 10.03 1.76
CA GLU A 83 20.43 9.36 0.70
C GLU A 83 21.95 9.43 0.96
N GLY A 84 22.64 8.31 0.79
CA GLY A 84 24.09 8.17 1.01
C GLY A 84 24.50 7.84 2.45
N GLN A 85 23.59 7.89 3.45
CA GLN A 85 23.90 7.44 4.80
C GLN A 85 23.80 5.92 4.94
N THR A 86 24.36 5.36 6.01
CA THR A 86 24.03 4.00 6.47
C THR A 86 23.01 4.10 7.58
N ALA A 87 21.86 3.42 7.42
CA ALA A 87 20.86 3.33 8.48
C ALA A 87 21.08 2.08 9.32
N ARG A 88 21.04 2.24 10.66
CA ARG A 88 20.97 1.15 11.65
C ARG A 88 19.66 1.29 12.42
N LEU A 89 18.74 0.37 12.13
CA LEU A 89 17.39 0.40 12.69
C LEU A 89 17.27 -0.76 13.68
N HIS A 90 17.25 -0.44 14.98
CA HIS A 90 17.17 -1.40 16.07
C HIS A 90 15.71 -1.64 16.41
N VAL A 91 15.15 -2.75 15.96
CA VAL A 91 13.74 -3.09 16.16
C VAL A 91 13.61 -4.08 17.32
N THR A 92 12.98 -3.66 18.39
CA THR A 92 12.69 -4.50 19.56
C THR A 92 11.26 -4.96 19.54
N ASN A 93 11.03 -6.27 19.62
CA ASN A 93 9.70 -6.86 19.68
C ASN A 93 9.28 -7.07 21.15
N ASN A 94 8.35 -6.26 21.65
CA ASN A 94 7.75 -6.41 22.98
C ASN A 94 6.36 -7.07 22.95
N LEU A 95 6.00 -7.73 21.83
CA LEU A 95 4.80 -8.56 21.75
C LEU A 95 5.09 -9.95 22.37
N ASP A 96 4.05 -10.74 22.52
CA ASP A 96 4.10 -12.15 22.89
C ASP A 96 4.09 -13.11 21.69
N GLU A 97 4.16 -12.55 20.49
CA GLU A 97 4.24 -13.26 19.21
C GLU A 97 5.41 -12.74 18.36
N ASP A 98 5.83 -13.51 17.35
CA ASP A 98 6.87 -13.11 16.41
C ASP A 98 6.43 -11.87 15.61
N SER A 99 7.38 -11.00 15.30
CA SER A 99 7.12 -9.80 14.52
C SER A 99 8.22 -9.52 13.49
N SER A 100 8.01 -8.50 12.65
CA SER A 100 8.96 -8.08 11.62
C SER A 100 8.69 -6.65 11.19
N ILE A 101 9.64 -6.02 10.50
CA ILE A 101 9.42 -4.82 9.70
C ILE A 101 9.96 -5.06 8.30
N HIS A 102 9.09 -4.92 7.31
CA HIS A 102 9.46 -4.78 5.92
C HIS A 102 9.60 -3.29 5.57
N TRP A 103 10.65 -2.95 4.84
CA TRP A 103 10.97 -1.60 4.38
C TRP A 103 10.49 -1.42 2.96
N HIS A 104 9.21 -1.16 2.81
CA HIS A 104 8.50 -1.19 1.54
C HIS A 104 9.07 -0.20 0.51
N GLY A 105 9.47 -0.72 -0.66
CA GLY A 105 10.04 0.04 -1.75
C GLY A 105 11.52 0.42 -1.58
N LEU A 106 12.20 -0.03 -0.51
CA LEU A 106 13.62 0.21 -0.31
C LEU A 106 14.47 -0.87 -0.97
N LEU A 107 15.55 -0.43 -1.62
CA LEU A 107 16.59 -1.31 -2.16
C LEU A 107 17.57 -1.65 -1.03
N VAL A 108 17.35 -2.78 -0.39
CA VAL A 108 18.13 -3.29 0.75
C VAL A 108 18.76 -4.64 0.41
N PRO A 109 19.87 -5.05 1.07
CA PRO A 109 20.31 -6.44 1.00
C PRO A 109 19.19 -7.38 1.45
N PHE A 110 18.95 -8.49 0.74
CA PHE A 110 17.73 -9.29 0.90
C PHE A 110 17.49 -9.78 2.33
N GLN A 111 18.56 -10.06 3.11
CA GLN A 111 18.44 -10.47 4.51
C GLN A 111 17.86 -9.39 5.43
N PHE A 112 17.76 -8.16 4.96
CA PHE A 112 17.15 -7.02 5.67
C PHE A 112 15.80 -6.59 5.10
N ASP A 113 15.27 -7.35 4.14
CA ASP A 113 13.95 -7.10 3.55
C ASP A 113 12.79 -7.24 4.55
N GLY A 114 12.98 -8.07 5.57
CA GLY A 114 12.06 -8.16 6.70
C GLY A 114 10.87 -9.10 6.52
N VAL A 115 10.94 -10.08 5.62
CA VAL A 115 9.87 -11.08 5.40
C VAL A 115 10.21 -12.39 6.10
N PRO A 116 9.50 -12.76 7.20
CA PRO A 116 9.76 -14.00 7.90
C PRO A 116 9.57 -15.23 7.03
N GLY A 117 10.53 -16.16 7.10
CA GLY A 117 10.51 -17.40 6.32
C GLY A 117 10.95 -17.25 4.85
N VAL A 118 11.20 -16.01 4.39
CA VAL A 118 11.78 -15.73 3.06
C VAL A 118 13.17 -15.12 3.23
N SER A 119 13.27 -13.95 3.83
CA SER A 119 14.54 -13.21 3.94
C SER A 119 15.21 -13.32 5.32
N PHE A 120 14.45 -13.62 6.37
CA PHE A 120 14.97 -13.77 7.72
C PHE A 120 13.99 -14.56 8.64
N PRO A 121 14.41 -14.94 9.87
CA PRO A 121 13.57 -15.80 10.75
C PRO A 121 12.45 -15.06 11.50
N GLY A 122 12.35 -13.72 11.40
CA GLY A 122 11.50 -12.91 12.25
C GLY A 122 12.18 -12.48 13.54
N ILE A 123 11.54 -11.58 14.30
CA ILE A 123 12.00 -11.05 15.59
C ILE A 123 11.16 -11.72 16.68
N LYS A 124 11.79 -12.54 17.53
CA LYS A 124 11.11 -13.26 18.61
C LYS A 124 10.66 -12.31 19.74
N PRO A 125 9.68 -12.70 20.57
CA PRO A 125 9.30 -11.96 21.76
C PRO A 125 10.51 -11.60 22.64
N GLY A 126 10.65 -10.32 22.99
CA GLY A 126 11.75 -9.80 23.80
C GLY A 126 13.09 -9.61 23.07
N GLU A 127 13.20 -9.98 21.80
CA GLU A 127 14.44 -9.82 21.03
C GLU A 127 14.49 -8.46 20.33
N THR A 128 15.73 -8.06 19.99
CA THR A 128 16.02 -6.90 19.14
C THR A 128 16.78 -7.38 17.91
N PHE A 129 16.27 -7.05 16.73
CA PHE A 129 16.96 -7.24 15.45
C PHE A 129 17.46 -5.90 14.92
N THR A 130 18.68 -5.87 14.40
CA THR A 130 19.27 -4.67 13.80
C THR A 130 19.31 -4.82 12.28
N TYR A 131 18.57 -3.97 11.62
CA TYR A 131 18.64 -3.80 10.16
C TYR A 131 19.73 -2.75 9.88
N GLU A 132 20.77 -3.14 9.13
CA GLU A 132 21.87 -2.24 8.80
C GLU A 132 22.15 -2.28 7.29
N TYR A 133 21.91 -1.16 6.61
CA TYR A 133 22.09 -1.07 5.17
C TYR A 133 22.34 0.37 4.70
N PRO A 134 23.06 0.52 3.55
CA PRO A 134 23.25 1.83 2.92
C PRO A 134 21.94 2.30 2.26
N ILE A 135 21.63 3.57 2.41
CA ILE A 135 20.50 4.22 1.76
C ILE A 135 20.93 4.68 0.36
N ARG A 136 20.45 3.97 -0.68
CA ARG A 136 20.85 4.14 -2.09
C ARG A 136 19.89 5.00 -2.91
N GLN A 137 18.82 5.51 -2.31
CA GLN A 137 17.71 6.18 -2.98
C GLN A 137 17.15 7.29 -2.10
N SER A 138 16.39 8.19 -2.71
CA SER A 138 15.58 9.20 -2.03
C SER A 138 14.12 9.07 -2.43
N GLY A 139 13.19 9.68 -1.67
CA GLY A 139 11.77 9.65 -1.98
C GLY A 139 10.87 9.38 -0.79
N THR A 140 9.63 9.05 -1.11
CA THR A 140 8.54 8.75 -0.16
C THR A 140 8.25 7.26 -0.19
N TYR A 141 8.35 6.62 0.96
CA TYR A 141 8.19 5.19 1.18
C TYR A 141 7.44 4.95 2.48
N TRP A 142 7.30 3.69 2.88
CA TRP A 142 6.69 3.32 4.15
C TRP A 142 7.26 2.02 4.69
N TRP A 143 6.90 1.65 5.89
CA TRP A 143 7.29 0.39 6.51
C TRP A 143 6.08 -0.25 7.17
N HIS A 144 6.03 -1.57 7.21
CA HIS A 144 4.95 -2.31 7.84
C HIS A 144 5.40 -3.71 8.30
N SER A 145 4.60 -4.34 9.13
CA SER A 145 4.83 -5.74 9.50
C SER A 145 4.56 -6.67 8.32
N HIS A 146 5.41 -7.65 8.15
CA HIS A 146 5.16 -8.78 7.25
C HIS A 146 4.88 -10.08 8.03
N SER A 147 4.54 -9.96 9.34
CA SER A 147 4.20 -11.07 10.24
C SER A 147 2.69 -11.18 10.41
N GLY A 148 2.11 -12.29 9.94
CA GLY A 148 0.69 -12.57 10.08
C GLY A 148 -0.21 -11.45 9.55
N LEU A 149 -1.09 -10.93 10.40
CA LEU A 149 -2.02 -9.85 10.09
C LEU A 149 -1.75 -8.58 10.90
N GLN A 150 -0.51 -8.38 11.37
CA GLN A 150 -0.14 -7.26 12.25
C GLN A 150 -0.27 -5.89 11.57
N GLU A 151 -0.08 -5.82 10.24
CA GLU A 151 -0.30 -4.61 9.45
C GLU A 151 -1.71 -4.05 9.65
N GLN A 152 -2.75 -4.88 9.54
CA GLN A 152 -4.14 -4.47 9.80
C GLN A 152 -4.35 -3.95 11.22
N ALA A 153 -3.56 -4.42 12.17
CA ALA A 153 -3.65 -4.01 13.57
C ALA A 153 -2.88 -2.71 13.89
N GLY A 154 -2.30 -2.03 12.89
CA GLY A 154 -1.65 -0.73 13.09
C GLY A 154 -0.12 -0.75 13.03
N HIS A 155 0.49 -1.89 12.73
CA HIS A 155 1.94 -2.03 12.64
C HIS A 155 2.47 -1.54 11.29
N TYR A 156 2.43 -0.24 11.07
CA TYR A 156 2.93 0.46 9.89
C TYR A 156 3.30 1.91 10.20
N GLY A 157 4.09 2.52 9.33
CA GLY A 157 4.46 3.93 9.43
C GLY A 157 5.22 4.43 8.20
N PRO A 158 5.36 5.75 8.02
CA PRO A 158 5.98 6.33 6.85
C PRO A 158 7.51 6.37 6.93
N ILE A 159 8.15 6.37 5.74
CA ILE A 159 9.59 6.65 5.56
C ILE A 159 9.74 7.80 4.58
N ILE A 160 10.54 8.78 4.94
CA ILE A 160 11.01 9.80 4.02
C ILE A 160 12.52 9.70 3.94
N ILE A 161 13.02 9.53 2.73
CA ILE A 161 14.46 9.59 2.45
C ILE A 161 14.73 10.91 1.74
N GLU A 162 15.42 11.81 2.45
CA GLU A 162 15.81 13.10 1.91
C GLU A 162 16.87 12.91 0.82
N SER A 163 16.71 13.60 -0.30
CA SER A 163 17.73 13.65 -1.34
C SER A 163 19.01 14.31 -0.83
N ALA A 164 20.14 13.92 -1.39
CA ALA A 164 21.42 14.60 -1.14
C ALA A 164 21.36 16.08 -1.56
N GLU A 165 20.61 16.39 -2.61
CA GLU A 165 20.39 17.75 -3.11
C GLU A 165 19.04 18.31 -2.64
N PRO A 166 18.97 19.61 -2.26
CA PRO A 166 17.71 20.25 -1.90
C PRO A 166 16.72 20.27 -3.08
N ASP A 167 15.44 20.05 -2.79
CA ASP A 167 14.37 20.15 -3.77
C ASP A 167 13.69 21.53 -3.72
N PRO A 168 13.92 22.42 -4.71
CA PRO A 168 13.35 23.76 -4.72
C PRO A 168 11.89 23.81 -5.19
N ARG A 169 11.27 22.70 -5.52
CA ARG A 169 9.90 22.66 -6.07
C ARG A 169 8.84 23.06 -5.05
N TYR A 170 9.12 23.02 -3.75
CA TYR A 170 8.16 23.30 -2.67
C TYR A 170 8.78 24.11 -1.53
N ASP A 171 7.92 24.75 -0.76
CA ASP A 171 8.30 25.58 0.40
C ASP A 171 8.01 24.84 1.72
N ARG A 172 7.13 23.81 1.69
CA ARG A 172 6.69 22.99 2.83
C ARG A 172 6.33 21.60 2.37
N ASP A 173 6.53 20.58 3.24
CA ASP A 173 6.07 19.23 2.99
C ASP A 173 5.28 18.65 4.16
N TYR A 174 4.35 17.74 3.85
CA TYR A 174 3.58 16.94 4.76
C TYR A 174 3.48 15.50 4.27
N VAL A 175 3.52 14.55 5.20
CA VAL A 175 3.09 13.18 4.95
C VAL A 175 1.58 13.11 5.11
N VAL A 176 0.92 12.44 4.17
CA VAL A 176 -0.51 12.11 4.17
C VAL A 176 -0.61 10.59 4.07
N LEU A 177 -0.51 9.91 5.21
CA LEU A 177 -0.59 8.45 5.27
C LEU A 177 -2.05 8.05 5.45
N LEU A 178 -2.57 7.37 4.44
CA LEU A 178 -3.93 6.84 4.37
C LEU A 178 -3.94 5.44 4.97
N SER A 179 -4.93 5.13 5.77
CA SER A 179 -5.09 3.82 6.39
C SER A 179 -6.53 3.59 6.85
N GLU A 180 -6.79 2.46 7.44
CA GLU A 180 -8.06 2.18 8.11
C GLU A 180 -7.84 1.56 9.49
N PHE A 181 -8.83 1.73 10.35
CA PHE A 181 -8.88 1.15 11.69
C PHE A 181 -10.20 0.41 11.93
N THR A 182 -10.12 -0.69 12.65
CA THR A 182 -11.27 -1.46 13.13
C THR A 182 -11.00 -2.00 14.52
N PRO A 183 -12.00 -2.03 15.43
CA PRO A 183 -11.87 -2.71 16.71
C PRO A 183 -11.95 -4.25 16.61
N LEU A 184 -12.27 -4.79 15.42
CA LEU A 184 -12.30 -6.23 15.20
C LEU A 184 -10.87 -6.77 15.13
N HIS A 185 -10.66 -7.95 15.73
CA HIS A 185 -9.37 -8.62 15.60
C HIS A 185 -9.14 -9.06 14.14
N PRO A 186 -7.95 -8.87 13.54
CA PRO A 186 -7.69 -9.20 12.13
C PRO A 186 -8.04 -10.64 11.75
N HIS A 187 -7.75 -11.61 12.62
CA HIS A 187 -8.14 -13.01 12.40
C HIS A 187 -9.66 -13.24 12.42
N GLU A 188 -10.43 -12.39 13.11
CA GLU A 188 -11.89 -12.45 13.04
C GLU A 188 -12.39 -12.00 11.67
N ILE A 189 -11.80 -10.94 11.11
CA ILE A 189 -12.10 -10.48 9.75
C ILE A 189 -11.81 -11.60 8.76
N MET A 190 -10.60 -12.17 8.81
CA MET A 190 -10.20 -13.27 7.91
C MET A 190 -11.14 -14.46 8.01
N ARG A 191 -11.54 -14.85 9.24
CA ARG A 191 -12.49 -15.93 9.46
C ARG A 191 -13.86 -15.63 8.83
N LYS A 192 -14.34 -14.40 8.93
CA LYS A 192 -15.62 -13.97 8.35
C LYS A 192 -15.57 -13.96 6.83
N LEU A 193 -14.49 -13.46 6.23
CA LEU A 193 -14.27 -13.49 4.78
C LEU A 193 -14.25 -14.93 4.23
N LYS A 194 -13.66 -15.87 4.97
CA LYS A 194 -13.68 -17.30 4.59
C LYS A 194 -15.05 -17.99 4.75
N VAL A 195 -15.96 -17.40 5.50
CA VAL A 195 -17.36 -17.89 5.62
C VAL A 195 -18.23 -17.33 4.50
N GLY A 196 -17.93 -16.11 4.05
CA GLY A 196 -18.59 -15.43 2.95
C GLY A 196 -17.88 -14.12 2.65
N GLU A 197 -17.33 -14.01 1.46
CA GLU A 197 -16.55 -12.86 0.99
C GLU A 197 -17.29 -11.53 1.16
N HIS A 198 -18.60 -11.55 0.99
CA HIS A 198 -19.47 -10.37 1.11
C HIS A 198 -19.94 -10.08 2.55
N TYR A 199 -19.34 -10.69 3.58
CA TYR A 199 -19.77 -10.50 4.98
C TYR A 199 -19.81 -9.02 5.41
N PHE A 200 -18.84 -8.24 4.98
CA PHE A 200 -18.73 -6.80 5.30
C PHE A 200 -19.36 -5.89 4.25
N GLN A 201 -19.97 -6.44 3.20
CA GLN A 201 -20.66 -5.70 2.16
C GLN A 201 -22.09 -5.35 2.61
N ARG A 202 -22.41 -4.04 2.61
CA ARG A 202 -23.75 -3.51 2.85
C ARG A 202 -24.29 -2.71 1.67
N GLN A 203 -23.51 -2.63 0.60
CA GLN A 203 -23.78 -1.83 -0.59
C GLN A 203 -24.15 -2.69 -1.79
N MET A 204 -24.27 -4.00 -1.60
CA MET A 204 -24.67 -4.94 -2.65
C MET A 204 -26.01 -4.53 -3.24
N GLN A 205 -26.10 -4.54 -4.57
CA GLN A 205 -27.33 -4.24 -5.27
C GLN A 205 -28.33 -5.36 -5.07
N THR A 206 -29.52 -5.03 -4.59
CA THR A 206 -30.61 -5.98 -4.47
C THR A 206 -31.35 -6.16 -5.80
N ALA A 207 -32.16 -7.23 -5.91
CA ALA A 207 -32.92 -7.51 -7.12
C ALA A 207 -33.96 -6.41 -7.45
N THR A 208 -34.30 -5.58 -6.49
CA THR A 208 -35.31 -4.52 -6.62
C THR A 208 -34.72 -3.11 -6.73
N GLU A 209 -33.41 -2.95 -6.53
CA GLU A 209 -32.74 -1.66 -6.63
C GLU A 209 -32.26 -1.36 -8.05
N GLY A 210 -32.34 -0.07 -8.40
CA GLY A 210 -31.74 0.51 -9.60
C GLY A 210 -32.44 0.17 -10.93
N ASP A 211 -32.04 0.90 -11.95
CA ASP A 211 -32.58 0.81 -13.31
C ASP A 211 -31.86 -0.24 -14.19
N MET A 212 -31.16 -1.21 -13.54
CA MET A 212 -30.45 -2.25 -14.29
C MET A 212 -31.42 -3.07 -15.14
N PRO A 213 -31.20 -3.20 -16.47
CA PRO A 213 -32.01 -4.03 -17.34
C PRO A 213 -32.11 -5.47 -16.83
N GLY A 214 -33.31 -6.10 -17.01
CA GLY A 214 -33.56 -7.45 -16.52
C GLY A 214 -32.63 -8.52 -17.11
N GLU A 215 -32.08 -8.27 -18.29
CA GLU A 215 -31.08 -9.14 -18.93
C GLU A 215 -29.74 -9.09 -18.20
N MET A 216 -29.26 -7.91 -17.88
CA MET A 216 -28.04 -7.73 -17.08
C MET A 216 -28.20 -8.34 -15.68
N ARG A 217 -29.36 -8.16 -15.02
CA ARG A 217 -29.61 -8.81 -13.72
C ARG A 217 -29.52 -10.32 -13.79
N ARG A 218 -30.07 -10.91 -14.85
CA ARG A 218 -29.99 -12.38 -15.06
C ARG A 218 -28.56 -12.82 -15.28
N MET A 219 -27.78 -12.07 -16.04
CA MET A 219 -26.36 -12.35 -16.29
C MET A 219 -25.55 -12.31 -14.99
N TRP A 220 -25.65 -11.24 -14.20
CA TRP A 220 -24.99 -11.15 -12.89
C TRP A 220 -25.40 -12.30 -11.96
N GLY A 221 -26.69 -12.66 -11.95
CA GLY A 221 -27.19 -13.79 -11.18
C GLY A 221 -26.66 -15.15 -11.65
N GLN A 222 -26.48 -15.34 -12.95
CA GLN A 222 -25.86 -16.57 -13.51
C GLN A 222 -24.38 -16.67 -13.16
N MET A 223 -23.66 -15.56 -13.15
CA MET A 223 -22.27 -15.49 -12.70
C MET A 223 -22.13 -15.65 -11.17
N ARG A 224 -23.22 -15.56 -10.41
CA ARG A 224 -23.25 -15.51 -8.94
C ARG A 224 -22.41 -14.36 -8.37
N MET A 225 -22.43 -13.23 -9.00
CA MET A 225 -21.67 -12.03 -8.68
C MET A 225 -22.61 -10.86 -8.44
N ASN A 226 -22.12 -9.86 -7.74
CA ASN A 226 -22.82 -8.59 -7.55
C ASN A 226 -21.99 -7.45 -8.14
N PRO A 227 -22.56 -6.58 -8.96
CA PRO A 227 -21.80 -5.50 -9.62
C PRO A 227 -21.26 -4.43 -8.65
N ARG A 228 -21.67 -4.45 -7.38
CA ARG A 228 -21.14 -3.56 -6.33
C ARG A 228 -20.25 -4.29 -5.33
N ASP A 229 -19.87 -5.52 -5.61
CA ASP A 229 -18.91 -6.29 -4.80
C ASP A 229 -17.47 -5.98 -5.25
N ILE A 230 -17.01 -4.80 -4.82
CA ILE A 230 -15.74 -4.18 -5.28
C ILE A 230 -14.70 -4.04 -4.17
N SER A 231 -15.07 -4.31 -2.93
CA SER A 231 -14.18 -4.28 -1.76
C SER A 231 -14.63 -5.31 -0.74
N ASP A 232 -13.74 -6.15 -0.26
CA ASP A 232 -14.04 -7.22 0.71
C ASP A 232 -14.43 -6.67 2.08
N VAL A 233 -13.77 -5.61 2.51
CA VAL A 233 -14.00 -4.96 3.82
C VAL A 233 -14.26 -3.48 3.60
N THR A 234 -15.42 -3.02 4.02
CA THR A 234 -15.94 -1.67 3.76
C THR A 234 -16.01 -0.83 5.04
N GLY A 235 -16.48 0.41 4.91
CA GLY A 235 -16.76 1.30 6.05
C GLY A 235 -17.75 0.73 7.09
N THR A 236 -18.38 -0.43 6.84
CA THR A 236 -19.13 -1.15 7.87
C THR A 236 -18.24 -1.68 8.98
N ALA A 237 -17.01 -2.08 8.66
CA ALA A 237 -16.01 -2.52 9.61
C ALA A 237 -14.97 -1.43 9.88
N TYR A 238 -14.63 -0.62 8.88
CA TYR A 238 -13.53 0.33 8.92
C TYR A 238 -13.93 1.75 9.31
N THR A 239 -13.02 2.45 9.97
CA THR A 239 -12.92 3.90 10.04
C THR A 239 -11.71 4.29 9.21
N PHE A 240 -11.90 5.08 8.17
CA PHE A 240 -10.80 5.52 7.29
C PHE A 240 -10.04 6.68 7.93
N LEU A 241 -8.71 6.62 7.85
CA LEU A 241 -7.82 7.51 8.57
C LEU A 241 -6.89 8.27 7.63
N ILE A 242 -6.54 9.49 8.05
CA ILE A 242 -5.36 10.21 7.56
C ILE A 242 -4.44 10.43 8.77
N ASN A 243 -3.20 9.93 8.69
CA ASN A 243 -2.20 10.05 9.76
C ASN A 243 -2.70 9.55 11.13
N GLY A 244 -3.51 8.48 11.14
CA GLY A 244 -4.09 7.93 12.37
C GLY A 244 -5.30 8.67 12.91
N HIS A 245 -5.76 9.72 12.23
CA HIS A 245 -6.92 10.51 12.61
C HIS A 245 -8.16 10.15 11.79
N GLY A 246 -9.26 9.88 12.46
CA GLY A 246 -10.56 9.68 11.82
C GLY A 246 -11.18 10.98 11.31
N PRO A 247 -12.26 10.90 10.51
CA PRO A 247 -12.86 12.09 9.90
C PRO A 247 -13.33 13.16 10.88
N GLN A 248 -13.62 12.80 12.14
CA GLN A 248 -14.07 13.72 13.18
C GLN A 248 -12.92 14.33 14.02
N ASP A 249 -11.70 13.80 13.90
CA ASP A 249 -10.58 14.13 14.78
C ASP A 249 -9.87 15.45 14.42
N ASP A 250 -10.30 16.12 13.34
CA ASP A 250 -9.86 17.46 12.89
C ASP A 250 -8.34 17.61 12.72
N LEU A 251 -7.71 16.69 11.97
CA LEU A 251 -6.31 16.83 11.59
C LEU A 251 -6.11 18.08 10.74
N GLN A 252 -5.24 18.99 11.19
CA GLN A 252 -4.92 20.24 10.51
C GLN A 252 -3.47 20.27 10.05
N LEU A 253 -3.26 20.44 8.74
CA LEU A 253 -1.98 20.67 8.10
C LEU A 253 -1.88 22.16 7.73
N ALA A 254 -1.01 22.89 8.42
CA ALA A 254 -0.96 24.34 8.31
C ALA A 254 -0.08 24.81 7.16
N PHE A 255 -0.53 25.78 6.36
CA PHE A 255 0.27 26.46 5.35
C PHE A 255 0.14 27.98 5.46
N ARG A 256 0.97 28.71 4.73
CA ARG A 256 0.85 30.17 4.53
C ARG A 256 0.39 30.45 3.10
N ALA A 257 -0.47 31.45 2.93
CA ALA A 257 -0.90 31.86 1.60
C ALA A 257 0.30 32.11 0.69
N GLY A 258 0.28 31.54 -0.50
CA GLY A 258 1.36 31.61 -1.48
C GLY A 258 2.46 30.53 -1.36
N GLU A 259 2.45 29.70 -0.30
CA GLU A 259 3.36 28.55 -0.21
C GLU A 259 2.95 27.44 -1.19
N ARG A 260 3.96 26.80 -1.76
CA ARG A 260 3.82 25.53 -2.49
C ARG A 260 3.99 24.41 -1.45
N VAL A 261 2.98 23.60 -1.29
CA VAL A 261 2.96 22.51 -0.30
C VAL A 261 3.10 21.19 -1.02
N ARG A 262 4.14 20.41 -0.66
CA ARG A 262 4.27 19.02 -1.07
C ARG A 262 3.47 18.14 -0.12
N LEU A 263 2.57 17.32 -0.66
CA LEU A 263 1.87 16.28 0.06
C LEU A 263 2.44 14.94 -0.39
N ARG A 264 3.01 14.20 0.55
CA ARG A 264 3.58 12.87 0.33
C ARG A 264 2.51 11.86 0.73
N VAL A 265 1.70 11.45 -0.28
CA VAL A 265 0.56 10.58 -0.06
C VAL A 265 1.01 9.13 -0.12
N ILE A 266 0.75 8.39 0.95
CA ILE A 266 1.10 6.97 1.11
C ILE A 266 -0.18 6.22 1.39
N ASN A 267 -0.47 5.16 0.66
CA ASN A 267 -1.56 4.27 1.03
C ASN A 267 -1.00 3.08 1.83
N GLY A 268 -0.98 3.22 3.16
CA GLY A 268 -0.58 2.19 4.13
C GLY A 268 -1.78 1.45 4.73
N SER A 269 -2.88 1.33 3.99
CA SER A 269 -4.04 0.53 4.39
C SER A 269 -3.82 -0.96 4.13
N ALA A 270 -4.53 -1.82 4.84
CA ALA A 270 -4.47 -3.26 4.60
C ALA A 270 -5.34 -3.69 3.40
N MET A 271 -6.48 -3.00 3.15
CA MET A 271 -7.45 -3.44 2.14
C MET A 271 -8.02 -2.32 1.27
N THR A 272 -7.86 -1.05 1.64
CA THR A 272 -8.63 0.03 1.04
C THR A 272 -7.89 0.76 -0.08
N PHE A 273 -8.47 0.81 -1.27
CA PHE A 273 -8.09 1.77 -2.31
C PHE A 273 -8.75 3.12 -2.00
N PHE A 274 -8.03 4.20 -2.19
CA PHE A 274 -8.57 5.54 -1.99
C PHE A 274 -8.55 6.37 -3.28
N ASN A 275 -9.57 7.22 -3.43
CA ASN A 275 -9.60 8.29 -4.40
C ASN A 275 -9.27 9.58 -3.68
N VAL A 276 -8.14 10.19 -4.02
CA VAL A 276 -7.59 11.36 -3.33
C VAL A 276 -7.82 12.62 -4.13
N ARG A 277 -8.45 13.61 -3.50
CA ARG A 277 -8.69 14.93 -4.10
C ARG A 277 -8.67 16.04 -3.05
N ILE A 278 -8.45 17.26 -3.51
CA ILE A 278 -8.63 18.48 -2.73
C ILE A 278 -9.59 19.37 -3.53
N PRO A 279 -10.90 19.35 -3.24
CA PRO A 279 -11.89 20.05 -4.06
C PRO A 279 -11.51 21.51 -4.34
N GLY A 280 -11.41 21.88 -5.62
CA GLY A 280 -11.04 23.23 -6.06
C GLY A 280 -9.55 23.56 -5.99
N VAL A 281 -8.68 22.62 -5.62
CA VAL A 281 -7.22 22.81 -5.61
C VAL A 281 -6.57 21.74 -6.49
N PRO A 282 -6.07 22.10 -7.69
CA PRO A 282 -5.35 21.18 -8.54
C PRO A 282 -4.06 20.66 -7.86
N MET A 283 -3.74 19.41 -8.11
CA MET A 283 -2.56 18.71 -7.60
C MET A 283 -1.59 18.46 -8.75
N THR A 284 -0.32 18.79 -8.57
CA THR A 284 0.73 18.47 -9.54
C THR A 284 1.51 17.25 -9.03
N VAL A 285 1.28 16.08 -9.65
CA VAL A 285 2.02 14.85 -9.36
C VAL A 285 3.47 15.02 -9.82
N ILE A 286 4.43 14.74 -8.94
CA ILE A 286 5.88 14.88 -9.20
C ILE A 286 6.68 13.62 -8.91
N ALA A 287 6.11 12.66 -8.20
CA ALA A 287 6.72 11.36 -7.98
C ALA A 287 5.65 10.27 -7.79
N ALA A 288 5.97 9.05 -8.16
CA ALA A 288 5.20 7.84 -7.94
C ALA A 288 6.14 6.77 -7.37
N ASP A 289 5.71 6.05 -6.33
CA ASP A 289 6.51 5.02 -5.62
C ASP A 289 7.94 5.50 -5.28
N GLY A 290 8.03 6.74 -4.79
CA GLY A 290 9.30 7.37 -4.42
C GLY A 290 10.17 7.84 -5.57
N GLN A 291 9.81 7.58 -6.83
CA GLN A 291 10.58 7.93 -8.02
C GLN A 291 10.00 9.17 -8.73
N ASP A 292 10.89 10.09 -9.12
CA ASP A 292 10.50 11.33 -9.80
C ASP A 292 9.87 11.04 -11.17
N VAL A 293 8.72 11.67 -11.42
CA VAL A 293 8.06 11.69 -12.72
C VAL A 293 7.98 13.11 -13.29
N ASP A 294 7.76 13.23 -14.58
CA ASP A 294 7.41 14.51 -15.20
C ASP A 294 6.13 15.05 -14.57
N ALA A 295 6.10 16.36 -14.33
CA ALA A 295 5.00 17.00 -13.62
C ALA A 295 3.66 16.86 -14.36
N VAL A 296 2.67 16.26 -13.73
CA VAL A 296 1.32 16.07 -14.27
C VAL A 296 0.29 16.73 -13.37
N GLN A 297 -0.47 17.70 -13.90
CA GLN A 297 -1.54 18.35 -13.14
C GLN A 297 -2.84 17.54 -13.24
N VAL A 298 -3.44 17.25 -12.11
CA VAL A 298 -4.69 16.49 -11.97
C VAL A 298 -5.56 17.08 -10.87
N ASP A 299 -6.84 16.75 -10.85
CA ASP A 299 -7.77 17.13 -9.79
C ASP A 299 -7.98 15.98 -8.79
N GLU A 300 -7.74 14.73 -9.22
CA GLU A 300 -7.95 13.53 -8.44
C GLU A 300 -7.00 12.42 -8.92
N PHE A 301 -6.70 11.46 -8.04
CA PHE A 301 -6.07 10.20 -8.39
C PHE A 301 -6.58 9.07 -7.51
N GLN A 302 -6.68 7.86 -8.06
CA GLN A 302 -6.84 6.64 -7.27
C GLN A 302 -5.46 6.18 -6.82
N ILE A 303 -5.35 5.71 -5.58
CA ILE A 303 -4.13 5.14 -5.01
C ILE A 303 -4.43 3.76 -4.46
N GLY A 304 -3.77 2.74 -4.99
CA GLY A 304 -3.85 1.37 -4.50
C GLY A 304 -3.08 1.18 -3.20
N VAL A 305 -3.38 0.09 -2.51
CA VAL A 305 -2.61 -0.27 -1.31
C VAL A 305 -1.13 -0.38 -1.67
N ALA A 306 -0.28 0.19 -0.84
CA ALA A 306 1.17 0.24 -0.96
C ALA A 306 1.75 1.20 -2.02
N GLU A 307 0.95 1.85 -2.84
CA GLU A 307 1.45 2.91 -3.71
C GLU A 307 1.75 4.19 -2.95
N THR A 308 2.64 5.02 -3.50
CA THR A 308 2.88 6.39 -3.03
C THR A 308 2.84 7.38 -4.18
N TYR A 309 2.28 8.57 -3.92
CA TYR A 309 2.31 9.70 -4.83
C TYR A 309 2.71 10.97 -4.10
N ASP A 310 3.66 11.71 -4.68
CA ASP A 310 3.99 13.04 -4.18
C ASP A 310 3.36 14.09 -5.08
N VAL A 311 2.58 14.98 -4.48
CA VAL A 311 1.92 16.06 -5.21
C VAL A 311 2.29 17.42 -4.63
N ILE A 312 2.41 18.43 -5.50
CA ILE A 312 2.55 19.83 -5.10
C ILE A 312 1.21 20.53 -5.31
N VAL A 313 0.77 21.25 -4.29
CA VAL A 313 -0.41 22.10 -4.33
C VAL A 313 -0.05 23.53 -3.96
N SER A 314 -0.78 24.49 -4.54
CA SER A 314 -0.68 25.91 -4.21
C SER A 314 -2.06 26.42 -3.80
N PRO A 315 -2.51 26.10 -2.56
CA PRO A 315 -3.85 26.44 -2.14
C PRO A 315 -3.98 27.96 -1.92
N SER A 316 -5.15 28.50 -2.23
CA SER A 316 -5.53 29.87 -1.88
C SER A 316 -5.66 30.01 -0.37
N ASP A 317 -5.70 31.25 0.12
CA ASP A 317 -5.99 31.54 1.53
C ASP A 317 -7.33 30.90 1.96
N GLY A 318 -7.34 30.21 3.10
CA GLY A 318 -8.52 29.50 3.60
C GLY A 318 -8.24 28.09 4.09
N SER A 319 -9.28 27.26 4.12
CA SER A 319 -9.21 25.87 4.54
C SER A 319 -9.76 24.95 3.45
N HIS A 320 -8.96 23.95 3.06
CA HIS A 320 -9.25 23.03 1.97
C HIS A 320 -9.27 21.60 2.50
N ALA A 321 -10.31 20.83 2.17
CA ALA A 321 -10.41 19.44 2.59
C ALA A 321 -9.50 18.55 1.75
N ILE A 322 -8.54 17.86 2.38
CA ILE A 322 -7.89 16.70 1.79
C ILE A 322 -8.84 15.54 2.01
N VAL A 323 -9.33 14.96 0.92
CA VAL A 323 -10.31 13.88 0.92
C VAL A 323 -9.68 12.62 0.38
N ALA A 324 -9.68 11.56 1.17
CA ALA A 324 -9.34 10.20 0.76
C ALA A 324 -10.62 9.34 0.83
N GLU A 325 -11.39 9.33 -0.26
CA GLU A 325 -12.66 8.60 -0.33
C GLU A 325 -12.39 7.14 -0.71
N ALA A 326 -12.89 6.19 0.07
CA ALA A 326 -12.79 4.77 -0.25
C ALA A 326 -13.38 4.48 -1.64
N MET A 327 -12.74 3.60 -2.41
CA MET A 327 -13.15 3.26 -3.78
C MET A 327 -14.61 2.83 -3.85
N ASP A 328 -15.08 2.09 -2.84
CA ASP A 328 -16.46 1.61 -2.71
C ASP A 328 -17.45 2.67 -2.20
N ARG A 329 -17.00 3.89 -1.89
CA ARG A 329 -17.82 5.00 -1.35
C ARG A 329 -18.43 4.72 0.03
N SER A 330 -17.92 3.76 0.78
CA SER A 330 -18.44 3.44 2.12
C SER A 330 -17.99 4.43 3.21
N GLY A 331 -17.09 5.35 2.88
CA GLY A 331 -16.59 6.38 3.79
C GLY A 331 -15.37 7.10 3.23
N MET A 332 -14.77 7.98 4.03
CA MET A 332 -13.58 8.74 3.65
C MET A 332 -12.72 9.12 4.85
N GLY A 333 -11.41 9.18 4.66
CA GLY A 333 -10.46 9.90 5.52
C GLY A 333 -10.45 11.39 5.17
N ILE A 334 -10.30 12.27 6.18
CA ILE A 334 -10.35 13.73 5.99
C ILE A 334 -9.27 14.41 6.81
N ALA A 335 -8.58 15.38 6.19
CA ALA A 335 -7.73 16.34 6.88
C ALA A 335 -8.01 17.75 6.35
N SER A 336 -7.69 18.76 7.15
CA SER A 336 -7.81 20.16 6.73
C SER A 336 -6.44 20.72 6.39
N LEU A 337 -6.22 21.10 5.13
CA LEU A 337 -5.09 21.91 4.70
C LEU A 337 -5.50 23.38 4.90
N THR A 338 -4.92 24.10 5.89
CA THR A 338 -5.46 25.39 6.33
C THR A 338 -4.39 26.44 6.56
N SER A 339 -4.65 27.68 6.11
CA SER A 339 -3.86 28.88 6.45
C SER A 339 -4.30 29.53 7.76
N HIS A 340 -5.43 29.11 8.34
CA HIS A 340 -6.02 29.66 9.56
C HIS A 340 -6.16 28.61 10.65
N LYS A 341 -5.32 28.70 11.68
CA LYS A 341 -5.35 27.75 12.81
C LYS A 341 -6.76 27.66 13.44
N GLY A 342 -7.23 26.42 13.62
CA GLY A 342 -8.56 26.14 14.19
C GLY A 342 -9.71 26.18 13.17
N HIS A 343 -9.44 26.44 11.90
CA HIS A 343 -10.44 26.41 10.85
C HIS A 343 -10.45 25.05 10.16
N ARG A 344 -11.54 24.34 10.34
CA ARG A 344 -11.78 23.05 9.71
C ARG A 344 -12.35 23.23 8.30
N ALA A 345 -11.85 22.46 7.35
CA ALA A 345 -12.44 22.40 6.02
C ALA A 345 -13.73 21.57 6.03
N THR A 346 -14.70 21.98 5.21
CA THR A 346 -15.93 21.20 5.02
C THR A 346 -15.70 20.13 3.95
N PRO A 347 -15.84 18.84 4.30
CA PRO A 347 -15.71 17.78 3.31
C PRO A 347 -16.90 17.76 2.36
N PRO A 348 -16.72 17.32 1.09
CA PRO A 348 -17.84 17.07 0.19
C PRO A 348 -18.65 15.87 0.66
N PRO A 349 -19.89 15.70 0.18
CA PRO A 349 -20.64 14.45 0.39
C PRO A 349 -19.94 13.28 -0.30
N LEU A 350 -20.23 12.05 0.18
CA LEU A 350 -19.85 10.82 -0.52
C LEU A 350 -20.50 10.79 -1.91
N ARG A 351 -19.78 10.27 -2.88
CA ARG A 351 -20.30 10.06 -4.25
C ARG A 351 -21.17 8.82 -4.32
N GLU A 352 -21.81 8.63 -5.45
CA GLU A 352 -22.58 7.41 -5.75
C GLU A 352 -21.65 6.19 -5.80
N ILE A 353 -22.17 5.04 -5.36
CA ILE A 353 -21.46 3.77 -5.34
C ILE A 353 -21.18 3.34 -6.77
N PRO A 354 -19.93 3.09 -7.17
CA PRO A 354 -19.62 2.62 -8.50
C PRO A 354 -20.14 1.20 -8.72
N THR A 355 -20.38 0.88 -9.97
CA THR A 355 -20.87 -0.43 -10.38
C THR A 355 -19.93 -1.00 -11.43
N LEU A 356 -19.48 -2.24 -11.25
CA LEU A 356 -18.68 -2.96 -12.23
C LEU A 356 -19.42 -3.08 -13.56
N THR A 357 -18.68 -2.98 -14.64
CA THR A 357 -19.16 -3.07 -16.02
C THR A 357 -18.70 -4.38 -16.67
N MET A 358 -19.12 -4.64 -17.90
CA MET A 358 -18.63 -5.79 -18.67
C MET A 358 -17.11 -5.75 -18.91
N VAL A 359 -16.55 -4.55 -19.08
CA VAL A 359 -15.10 -4.36 -19.22
C VAL A 359 -14.36 -4.83 -17.97
N ASP A 360 -14.93 -4.60 -16.78
CA ASP A 360 -14.38 -5.06 -15.51
C ASP A 360 -14.48 -6.58 -15.33
N MET A 361 -15.26 -7.24 -16.18
CA MET A 361 -15.35 -8.70 -16.26
C MET A 361 -14.44 -9.29 -17.34
N GLY A 362 -13.58 -8.48 -17.98
CA GLY A 362 -12.79 -8.91 -19.13
C GLY A 362 -13.65 -9.28 -20.35
N MET A 363 -14.75 -8.56 -20.55
CA MET A 363 -15.66 -8.72 -21.68
C MET A 363 -15.70 -7.44 -22.49
N MET A 364 -15.89 -7.54 -23.81
CA MET A 364 -16.09 -6.34 -24.63
C MET A 364 -17.40 -5.64 -24.27
N ASP A 365 -17.39 -4.30 -24.26
CA ASP A 365 -18.63 -3.53 -24.18
C ASP A 365 -19.42 -3.64 -25.48
N HIS A 366 -20.48 -4.44 -25.46
CA HIS A 366 -21.38 -4.64 -26.60
C HIS A 366 -22.58 -3.70 -26.61
N SER A 367 -22.53 -2.57 -25.90
CA SER A 367 -23.66 -1.60 -25.85
C SER A 367 -24.10 -1.06 -27.21
N GLY A 368 -23.44 -1.47 -28.31
CA GLY A 368 -23.79 -1.09 -29.70
C GLY A 368 -23.93 -2.24 -30.71
N MET A 369 -23.76 -3.51 -30.34
CA MET A 369 -23.79 -4.63 -31.28
C MET A 369 -25.00 -5.55 -31.07
N ASN A 370 -26.04 -5.34 -31.84
CA ASN A 370 -27.12 -6.31 -32.08
C ASN A 370 -26.56 -7.49 -32.90
N GLY A 371 -26.32 -8.67 -32.31
CA GLY A 371 -26.08 -9.85 -33.14
C GLY A 371 -25.19 -11.00 -32.60
N MET A 372 -24.72 -11.02 -31.38
CA MET A 372 -23.99 -12.18 -30.84
C MET A 372 -24.88 -12.99 -29.86
N GLN A 373 -25.88 -13.70 -30.40
CA GLN A 373 -26.54 -14.77 -29.64
C GLN A 373 -25.72 -16.04 -29.80
N GLY A 374 -25.17 -16.57 -28.71
CA GLY A 374 -24.61 -17.93 -28.68
C GLY A 374 -23.23 -18.12 -28.03
N MET A 375 -22.50 -17.10 -27.60
CA MET A 375 -21.32 -17.30 -26.81
C MET A 375 -21.68 -17.32 -25.32
N ASP A 376 -21.25 -18.36 -24.60
CA ASP A 376 -21.30 -18.40 -23.14
C ASP A 376 -20.23 -17.42 -22.62
N HIS A 377 -20.66 -16.21 -22.23
CA HIS A 377 -19.78 -15.17 -21.69
C HIS A 377 -19.59 -15.33 -20.17
N SER A 378 -19.71 -16.53 -19.66
CA SER A 378 -19.54 -16.81 -18.23
C SER A 378 -18.06 -16.79 -17.85
N MET A 379 -17.65 -15.93 -16.90
CA MET A 379 -16.34 -16.01 -16.27
C MET A 379 -16.07 -17.38 -15.58
N ARG A 380 -17.04 -18.29 -15.57
CA ARG A 380 -16.93 -19.65 -15.02
C ARG A 380 -16.70 -20.71 -16.10
N ASP A 381 -16.47 -20.32 -17.35
CA ASP A 381 -16.16 -21.24 -18.43
C ASP A 381 -14.72 -21.77 -18.29
N LYS A 382 -14.60 -22.99 -17.80
CA LYS A 382 -13.30 -23.64 -17.61
C LYS A 382 -12.56 -23.95 -18.91
N SER A 383 -13.23 -23.90 -20.06
CA SER A 383 -12.54 -24.08 -21.35
C SER A 383 -11.64 -22.91 -21.71
N LEU A 384 -11.83 -21.76 -21.05
CA LEU A 384 -11.04 -20.54 -21.24
C LEU A 384 -9.81 -20.48 -20.30
N VAL A 385 -9.61 -21.47 -19.43
CA VAL A 385 -8.45 -21.50 -18.52
C VAL A 385 -7.16 -21.57 -19.33
N PRO A 386 -6.23 -20.63 -19.17
CA PRO A 386 -4.93 -20.68 -19.81
C PRO A 386 -4.17 -21.97 -19.44
N GLY A 387 -3.36 -22.49 -20.38
CA GLY A 387 -2.71 -23.79 -20.20
C GLY A 387 -1.66 -23.86 -19.09
N ASP A 388 -1.19 -22.71 -18.63
CA ASP A 388 -0.23 -22.52 -17.53
C ASP A 388 -0.91 -22.31 -16.17
N VAL A 389 -2.25 -22.15 -16.13
CA VAL A 389 -3.02 -22.03 -14.90
C VAL A 389 -3.43 -23.38 -14.35
N GLU A 390 -3.04 -23.67 -13.12
CA GLU A 390 -3.44 -24.88 -12.43
C GLU A 390 -4.93 -24.85 -12.02
N VAL A 391 -5.73 -25.73 -12.64
CA VAL A 391 -7.16 -25.82 -12.34
C VAL A 391 -7.40 -26.55 -11.02
N GLY A 392 -7.91 -25.84 -10.04
CA GLY A 392 -8.20 -26.37 -8.71
C GLY A 392 -9.38 -25.68 -8.02
N PRO A 393 -9.64 -26.00 -6.75
CA PRO A 393 -10.69 -25.34 -5.97
C PRO A 393 -10.48 -23.83 -5.78
N GLY A 394 -9.25 -23.35 -6.00
CA GLY A 394 -8.85 -21.95 -5.89
C GLY A 394 -9.12 -21.11 -7.14
N VAL A 395 -9.58 -21.72 -8.25
CA VAL A 395 -9.83 -21.02 -9.51
C VAL A 395 -11.26 -21.31 -9.94
N ASP A 396 -12.15 -20.34 -9.82
CA ASP A 396 -13.54 -20.45 -10.24
C ASP A 396 -13.99 -19.36 -11.22
N MET A 397 -13.11 -18.40 -11.51
CA MET A 397 -13.34 -17.36 -12.51
C MET A 397 -12.16 -17.25 -13.46
N ILE A 398 -12.48 -16.94 -14.71
CA ILE A 398 -11.54 -16.64 -15.78
C ILE A 398 -12.10 -15.47 -16.58
N ALA A 399 -11.35 -14.42 -16.75
CA ALA A 399 -11.70 -13.30 -17.61
C ALA A 399 -11.62 -13.76 -19.08
N PRO A 400 -12.72 -13.71 -19.86
CA PRO A 400 -12.71 -14.26 -21.22
C PRO A 400 -11.77 -13.52 -22.18
N MET A 401 -11.63 -12.20 -22.00
CA MET A 401 -10.85 -11.32 -22.87
C MET A 401 -10.18 -10.20 -22.05
N PRO A 402 -9.17 -10.51 -21.23
CA PRO A 402 -8.48 -9.48 -20.45
C PRO A 402 -7.77 -8.48 -21.39
N MET A 403 -7.92 -7.20 -21.09
CA MET A 403 -7.42 -6.10 -21.93
C MET A 403 -6.45 -5.22 -21.13
N ASP A 404 -5.53 -4.56 -21.84
CA ASP A 404 -4.69 -3.51 -21.23
C ASP A 404 -5.60 -2.39 -20.67
N ARG A 405 -5.39 -2.04 -19.40
CA ARG A 405 -6.17 -1.02 -18.69
C ARG A 405 -5.27 0.05 -18.05
N MET A 406 -4.10 0.29 -18.61
CA MET A 406 -3.17 1.32 -18.13
C MET A 406 -3.74 2.74 -18.26
N ASP A 407 -4.70 2.94 -19.14
CA ASP A 407 -5.43 4.21 -19.35
C ASP A 407 -6.65 4.37 -18.43
N SER A 408 -6.97 3.38 -17.60
CA SER A 408 -8.08 3.49 -16.65
C SER A 408 -7.74 4.47 -15.52
N PRO A 409 -8.63 5.42 -15.19
CA PRO A 409 -8.45 6.29 -14.03
C PRO A 409 -8.75 5.60 -12.69
N GLY A 410 -9.20 4.35 -12.73
CA GLY A 410 -9.69 3.59 -11.59
C GLY A 410 -11.22 3.49 -11.55
N LEU A 411 -11.72 2.50 -10.84
CA LEU A 411 -13.14 2.19 -10.77
C LEU A 411 -13.98 3.37 -10.24
N GLY A 412 -15.01 3.73 -11.01
CA GLY A 412 -15.94 4.81 -10.67
C GLY A 412 -15.34 6.21 -10.80
N LEU A 413 -14.24 6.36 -11.56
CA LEU A 413 -13.64 7.65 -11.88
C LEU A 413 -13.75 8.02 -13.36
N ASP A 414 -14.33 7.16 -14.19
CA ASP A 414 -14.68 7.50 -15.55
C ASP A 414 -15.83 8.51 -15.56
N GLY A 415 -15.67 9.62 -16.27
CA GLY A 415 -16.73 10.61 -16.45
C GLY A 415 -17.05 11.50 -15.23
N VAL A 416 -16.17 11.59 -14.24
CA VAL A 416 -16.37 12.46 -13.05
C VAL A 416 -16.31 13.97 -13.34
N GLY A 417 -16.06 14.37 -14.60
CA GLY A 417 -16.12 15.76 -15.05
C GLY A 417 -14.88 16.60 -14.71
N HIS A 418 -13.81 15.99 -14.18
CA HIS A 418 -12.51 16.62 -13.91
C HIS A 418 -11.36 15.65 -14.25
N ARG A 419 -10.12 16.15 -14.25
CA ARG A 419 -8.96 15.36 -14.65
C ARG A 419 -8.53 14.40 -13.56
N VAL A 420 -8.55 13.09 -13.85
CA VAL A 420 -8.04 12.03 -12.99
C VAL A 420 -6.72 11.50 -13.55
N LEU A 421 -5.76 11.23 -12.67
CA LEU A 421 -4.49 10.61 -13.04
C LEU A 421 -4.71 9.21 -13.60
N ARG A 422 -3.97 8.87 -14.65
CA ARG A 422 -3.87 7.54 -15.25
C ARG A 422 -2.42 7.09 -15.27
N TYR A 423 -2.17 5.81 -15.30
CA TYR A 423 -0.78 5.34 -15.45
C TYR A 423 -0.15 5.82 -16.75
N THR A 424 -0.93 5.97 -17.82
CA THR A 424 -0.48 6.52 -19.11
C THR A 424 -0.03 7.99 -19.06
N ASP A 425 -0.40 8.73 -18.02
CA ASP A 425 0.08 10.11 -17.80
C ASP A 425 1.50 10.17 -17.22
N LEU A 426 1.96 9.08 -16.59
CA LEU A 426 3.24 9.04 -15.87
C LEU A 426 4.41 8.82 -16.84
N LYS A 427 5.48 9.61 -16.66
CA LYS A 427 6.75 9.44 -17.38
C LYS A 427 7.89 9.62 -16.40
N ALA A 428 8.86 8.72 -16.43
CA ALA A 428 10.08 8.85 -15.64
C ALA A 428 10.80 10.17 -16.01
N ARG A 429 11.12 10.97 -15.01
CA ARG A 429 11.86 12.23 -15.20
C ARG A 429 13.32 12.00 -15.58
N ARG A 430 13.91 10.91 -15.08
CA ARG A 430 15.23 10.43 -15.48
C ARG A 430 15.07 9.29 -16.46
N MET A 431 15.88 9.29 -17.50
CA MET A 431 15.87 8.20 -18.49
C MET A 431 16.34 6.90 -17.85
N ASN A 432 15.58 5.84 -18.09
CA ASN A 432 15.98 4.48 -17.77
C ASN A 432 17.11 4.01 -18.71
N PRO A 433 17.97 3.08 -18.28
CA PRO A 433 18.96 2.47 -19.16
C PRO A 433 18.27 1.72 -20.30
N HIS A 434 18.77 1.93 -21.53
CA HIS A 434 18.29 1.13 -22.65
C HIS A 434 18.81 -0.30 -22.56
N ARG A 435 17.89 -1.27 -22.41
CA ARG A 435 18.19 -2.70 -22.36
C ARG A 435 17.15 -3.49 -23.16
N SER A 436 17.60 -4.48 -23.94
CA SER A 436 16.71 -5.43 -24.61
C SER A 436 16.07 -6.37 -23.59
N ILE A 437 14.89 -6.86 -23.90
CA ILE A 437 14.22 -7.91 -23.11
C ILE A 437 14.88 -9.26 -23.45
N ASP A 438 15.31 -9.98 -22.43
CA ASP A 438 15.91 -11.31 -22.56
C ASP A 438 14.84 -12.40 -22.58
N ARG A 439 13.75 -12.21 -21.79
CA ARG A 439 12.63 -13.15 -21.67
C ARG A 439 11.31 -12.43 -21.40
N GLU A 440 10.22 -13.01 -21.89
CA GLU A 440 8.87 -12.61 -21.56
C GLU A 440 8.16 -13.72 -20.77
N MET A 441 7.30 -13.33 -19.84
CA MET A 441 6.45 -14.25 -19.09
C MET A 441 5.10 -13.64 -18.78
N GLU A 442 4.10 -14.50 -18.61
CA GLU A 442 2.76 -14.12 -18.18
C GLU A 442 2.46 -14.75 -16.81
N ILE A 443 1.83 -14.00 -15.92
CA ILE A 443 1.41 -14.46 -14.59
C ILE A 443 -0.07 -14.11 -14.43
N HIS A 444 -0.89 -15.11 -14.13
CA HIS A 444 -2.32 -14.96 -13.94
C HIS A 444 -2.69 -14.74 -12.46
N LEU A 445 -3.41 -13.66 -12.19
CA LEU A 445 -4.00 -13.40 -10.88
C LEU A 445 -5.34 -14.14 -10.83
N THR A 446 -5.42 -15.19 -10.03
CA THR A 446 -6.55 -16.11 -9.99
C THR A 446 -7.19 -16.16 -8.61
N GLY A 447 -8.46 -16.53 -8.55
CA GLY A 447 -9.18 -16.58 -7.29
C GLY A 447 -10.45 -17.42 -7.31
N ASN A 448 -10.92 -17.73 -6.11
CA ASN A 448 -12.24 -18.21 -5.82
C ASN A 448 -12.82 -17.37 -4.70
N MET A 449 -13.67 -16.42 -5.04
CA MET A 449 -14.25 -15.48 -4.08
C MET A 449 -15.13 -16.20 -3.07
N GLU A 450 -15.99 -17.13 -3.49
CA GLU A 450 -16.89 -17.87 -2.60
C GLU A 450 -16.14 -18.61 -1.47
N ARG A 451 -14.90 -19.07 -1.75
CA ARG A 451 -14.04 -19.77 -0.78
C ARG A 451 -12.98 -18.88 -0.17
N TYR A 452 -12.92 -17.66 -0.63
CA TYR A 452 -11.88 -16.69 -0.28
C TYR A 452 -10.48 -17.28 -0.42
N MET A 453 -10.17 -17.73 -1.62
CA MET A 453 -8.88 -18.30 -2.03
C MET A 453 -8.32 -17.49 -3.17
N TRP A 454 -7.06 -17.09 -3.05
CA TRP A 454 -6.37 -16.25 -4.00
C TRP A 454 -5.03 -16.88 -4.36
N SER A 455 -4.56 -16.67 -5.60
CA SER A 455 -3.35 -17.35 -6.07
C SER A 455 -2.75 -16.66 -7.30
N PHE A 456 -1.50 -17.02 -7.62
CA PHE A 456 -0.90 -16.81 -8.92
C PHE A 456 -0.91 -18.13 -9.70
N ASP A 457 -1.33 -18.11 -10.96
CA ASP A 457 -1.42 -19.27 -11.86
C ASP A 457 -2.16 -20.48 -11.27
N GLY A 458 -3.15 -20.22 -10.41
CA GLY A 458 -3.86 -21.26 -9.67
C GLY A 458 -3.09 -21.84 -8.48
N LYS A 459 -1.83 -21.49 -8.29
CA LYS A 459 -0.96 -21.98 -7.22
C LYS A 459 -1.05 -21.06 -6.01
N LYS A 460 -1.57 -21.58 -4.91
CA LYS A 460 -1.61 -20.89 -3.62
C LYS A 460 -0.25 -20.97 -2.95
N PHE A 461 0.20 -19.87 -2.35
CA PHE A 461 1.38 -19.89 -1.48
C PHE A 461 1.18 -20.89 -0.34
N ALA A 462 1.89 -21.98 -0.37
CA ALA A 462 1.80 -23.06 0.63
C ALA A 462 3.13 -23.30 1.33
N ALA A 463 4.24 -23.16 0.62
CA ALA A 463 5.58 -23.22 1.15
C ALA A 463 6.53 -22.56 0.16
N VAL A 464 7.51 -21.88 0.67
CA VAL A 464 8.50 -21.07 -0.05
C VAL A 464 9.31 -21.88 -1.06
N THR A 465 9.26 -23.22 -1.02
CA THR A 465 10.32 -24.07 -1.56
C THR A 465 9.95 -24.79 -2.82
N ASP A 466 8.66 -24.90 -3.20
CA ASP A 466 8.28 -25.90 -4.17
C ASP A 466 8.47 -25.43 -5.63
N ASP A 467 8.19 -24.18 -5.97
CA ASP A 467 8.34 -23.69 -7.35
C ASP A 467 8.41 -22.14 -7.38
N PRO A 468 9.52 -21.52 -6.97
CA PRO A 468 9.67 -20.07 -7.03
C PRO A 468 9.76 -19.57 -8.47
N ILE A 469 9.35 -18.34 -8.71
CA ILE A 469 9.60 -17.63 -9.96
C ILE A 469 11.11 -17.36 -10.04
N ARG A 470 11.78 -17.84 -11.12
CA ARG A 470 13.23 -17.78 -11.23
C ARG A 470 13.66 -16.73 -12.24
N PHE A 471 14.55 -15.83 -11.80
CA PHE A 471 15.24 -14.88 -12.66
C PHE A 471 16.76 -15.10 -12.55
N GLY A 472 17.44 -15.01 -13.68
CA GLY A 472 18.89 -14.91 -13.70
C GLY A 472 19.32 -13.54 -13.17
N TYR A 473 20.46 -13.49 -12.46
CA TYR A 473 21.02 -12.22 -12.05
C TYR A 473 21.33 -11.36 -13.28
N ASP A 474 20.87 -10.10 -13.24
CA ASP A 474 20.95 -9.13 -14.33
C ASP A 474 20.12 -9.47 -15.59
N GLU A 475 19.24 -10.47 -15.51
CA GLU A 475 18.26 -10.78 -16.55
C GLU A 475 17.23 -9.64 -16.69
N ARG A 476 16.88 -9.29 -17.92
CA ARG A 476 15.82 -8.33 -18.23
C ARG A 476 14.55 -9.07 -18.63
N VAL A 477 13.56 -9.09 -17.78
CA VAL A 477 12.32 -9.84 -17.97
C VAL A 477 11.15 -8.90 -18.16
N ARG A 478 10.36 -9.12 -19.22
CA ARG A 478 9.03 -8.52 -19.36
C ARG A 478 8.00 -9.43 -18.70
N VAL A 479 7.32 -8.91 -17.71
CA VAL A 479 6.26 -9.62 -16.99
C VAL A 479 4.92 -9.00 -17.33
N LYS A 480 4.00 -9.80 -17.84
CA LYS A 480 2.61 -9.43 -18.08
C LYS A 480 1.74 -10.07 -17.01
N LEU A 481 1.09 -9.26 -16.23
CA LEU A 481 0.09 -9.66 -15.24
C LEU A 481 -1.28 -9.69 -15.90
N VAL A 482 -2.02 -10.77 -15.68
CA VAL A 482 -3.38 -10.95 -16.23
C VAL A 482 -4.35 -11.19 -15.09
N ASN A 483 -5.25 -10.25 -14.86
CA ASN A 483 -6.25 -10.37 -13.80
C ASN A 483 -7.46 -11.16 -14.29
N GLN A 484 -7.58 -12.40 -13.81
CA GLN A 484 -8.68 -13.30 -14.12
C GLN A 484 -9.90 -13.09 -13.21
N THR A 485 -9.84 -12.10 -12.30
CA THR A 485 -10.85 -11.86 -11.26
C THR A 485 -11.58 -10.54 -11.47
N MET A 486 -12.67 -10.34 -10.74
CA MET A 486 -13.43 -9.09 -10.75
C MET A 486 -12.95 -8.06 -9.72
N MET A 487 -11.85 -8.31 -9.02
CA MET A 487 -11.26 -7.39 -8.06
C MET A 487 -9.97 -6.78 -8.58
N ALA A 488 -9.70 -5.53 -8.23
CA ALA A 488 -8.41 -4.92 -8.49
C ALA A 488 -7.36 -5.46 -7.52
N HIS A 489 -6.15 -5.75 -8.03
CA HIS A 489 -5.05 -6.24 -7.21
C HIS A 489 -3.84 -5.31 -7.33
N PRO A 490 -3.38 -4.69 -6.23
CA PRO A 490 -2.09 -4.01 -6.18
C PRO A 490 -1.00 -5.07 -6.02
N ILE A 491 -0.21 -5.28 -7.07
CA ILE A 491 0.85 -6.29 -7.10
C ILE A 491 2.18 -5.62 -6.82
N HIS A 492 2.89 -6.14 -5.82
CA HIS A 492 4.17 -5.65 -5.34
C HIS A 492 5.27 -6.69 -5.48
N LEU A 493 6.45 -6.23 -5.90
CA LEU A 493 7.69 -6.99 -5.92
C LEU A 493 8.70 -6.35 -4.97
N HIS A 494 9.18 -7.14 -4.01
CA HIS A 494 10.22 -6.73 -3.07
C HIS A 494 11.58 -6.55 -3.73
N GLY A 495 12.41 -5.68 -3.16
CA GLY A 495 13.81 -5.52 -3.50
C GLY A 495 14.10 -4.90 -4.87
N HIS A 496 13.10 -4.61 -5.68
CA HIS A 496 13.27 -4.13 -7.04
C HIS A 496 12.32 -2.97 -7.37
N PHE A 497 12.76 -2.11 -8.30
CA PHE A 497 11.87 -1.29 -9.10
C PHE A 497 11.73 -1.93 -10.48
N PHE A 498 10.56 -1.81 -11.05
CA PHE A 498 10.27 -2.20 -12.42
C PHE A 498 9.81 -0.98 -13.24
N GLU A 499 10.06 -1.03 -14.54
CA GLU A 499 9.62 -0.02 -15.50
C GLU A 499 8.22 -0.40 -15.99
N LEU A 500 7.22 0.44 -15.66
CA LEU A 500 5.84 0.17 -16.05
C LEU A 500 5.63 0.45 -17.54
N VAL A 501 5.22 -0.56 -18.31
CA VAL A 501 4.91 -0.44 -19.74
C VAL A 501 3.53 0.22 -19.89
N ASN A 502 3.51 1.54 -19.98
CA ASN A 502 2.30 2.37 -19.95
C ASN A 502 2.06 3.18 -21.22
N GLY A 503 2.74 2.84 -22.31
CA GLY A 503 2.66 3.58 -23.58
C GLY A 503 3.68 4.72 -23.71
N ALA A 504 4.44 5.05 -22.67
CA ALA A 504 5.59 5.95 -22.79
C ALA A 504 6.73 5.28 -23.56
N ASP A 505 7.64 6.10 -24.12
CA ASP A 505 8.91 5.58 -24.64
C ASP A 505 9.63 4.77 -23.57
N HIS A 506 10.27 3.67 -23.95
CA HIS A 506 10.88 2.71 -23.01
C HIS A 506 11.91 3.35 -22.06
N MET A 507 12.60 4.43 -22.47
CA MET A 507 13.52 5.16 -21.59
C MET A 507 12.80 6.10 -20.62
N HIS A 508 11.50 6.31 -20.79
CA HIS A 508 10.69 7.19 -19.95
C HIS A 508 9.53 6.46 -19.26
N GLN A 509 9.52 5.11 -19.27
CA GLN A 509 8.58 4.34 -18.48
C GLN A 509 8.79 4.62 -16.99
N PRO A 510 7.72 4.92 -16.21
CA PRO A 510 7.86 5.24 -14.80
C PRO A 510 8.34 4.01 -14.01
N LEU A 511 9.28 4.25 -13.10
CA LEU A 511 9.74 3.24 -12.15
C LEU A 511 8.72 3.11 -11.02
N LYS A 512 8.28 1.89 -10.77
CA LYS A 512 7.36 1.54 -9.68
C LYS A 512 7.80 0.25 -8.99
N HIS A 513 7.31 0.03 -7.78
CA HIS A 513 7.44 -1.23 -7.07
C HIS A 513 6.07 -1.89 -6.82
N THR A 514 4.98 -1.16 -7.05
CA THR A 514 3.59 -1.63 -6.92
C THR A 514 2.77 -1.18 -8.12
N VAL A 515 1.95 -2.07 -8.67
CA VAL A 515 1.06 -1.75 -9.79
C VAL A 515 -0.34 -2.31 -9.56
N ILE A 516 -1.36 -1.49 -9.78
CA ILE A 516 -2.76 -1.95 -9.75
C ILE A 516 -3.07 -2.69 -11.04
N VAL A 517 -3.44 -3.95 -10.93
CA VAL A 517 -4.01 -4.71 -12.05
C VAL A 517 -5.52 -4.65 -11.95
N GLN A 518 -6.14 -3.87 -12.81
CA GLN A 518 -7.59 -3.64 -12.81
C GLN A 518 -8.37 -4.95 -13.04
N PRO A 519 -9.62 -5.04 -12.57
CA PRO A 519 -10.46 -6.22 -12.80
C PRO A 519 -10.56 -6.57 -14.28
N GLY A 520 -10.42 -7.85 -14.64
CA GLY A 520 -10.46 -8.30 -16.04
C GLY A 520 -9.45 -7.63 -16.96
N GLY A 521 -8.40 -7.04 -16.39
CA GLY A 521 -7.38 -6.27 -17.11
C GLY A 521 -6.00 -6.91 -17.11
N THR A 522 -5.07 -6.29 -17.84
CA THR A 522 -3.65 -6.65 -17.82
C THR A 522 -2.81 -5.44 -17.43
N ALA A 523 -1.64 -5.72 -16.84
CA ALA A 523 -0.57 -4.77 -16.60
C ALA A 523 0.76 -5.40 -17.00
N THR A 524 1.62 -4.65 -17.66
CA THR A 524 2.93 -5.13 -18.12
C THR A 524 4.04 -4.27 -17.52
N PHE A 525 5.11 -4.90 -17.08
CA PHE A 525 6.30 -4.19 -16.63
C PHE A 525 7.59 -4.89 -17.08
N ASP A 526 8.66 -4.13 -17.19
CA ASP A 526 10.00 -4.62 -17.49
C ASP A 526 10.85 -4.57 -16.22
N LEU A 527 11.37 -5.73 -15.82
CA LEU A 527 12.20 -5.88 -14.63
C LEU A 527 13.64 -6.18 -15.02
N THR A 528 14.60 -5.45 -14.45
CA THR A 528 15.99 -5.88 -14.41
C THR A 528 16.25 -6.56 -13.06
N ALA A 529 16.50 -7.86 -13.07
CA ALA A 529 16.70 -8.66 -11.86
C ALA A 529 18.14 -8.50 -11.32
N ASN A 530 18.45 -7.32 -10.77
CA ASN A 530 19.81 -6.92 -10.37
C ASN A 530 20.09 -6.94 -8.87
N GLU A 531 19.11 -7.36 -8.06
CA GLU A 531 19.28 -7.54 -6.61
C GLU A 531 19.20 -9.04 -6.29
N PRO A 532 20.33 -9.70 -5.97
CA PRO A 532 20.33 -11.15 -5.70
C PRO A 532 19.64 -11.44 -4.37
N GLY A 533 18.83 -12.50 -4.34
CA GLY A 533 18.10 -12.88 -3.14
C GLY A 533 16.84 -13.68 -3.43
N ASP A 534 16.07 -13.90 -2.37
CA ASP A 534 14.72 -14.44 -2.40
C ASP A 534 13.74 -13.35 -1.97
N TRP A 535 12.88 -12.94 -2.89
CA TRP A 535 12.04 -11.78 -2.72
C TRP A 535 10.57 -12.16 -2.70
N ALA A 536 9.79 -11.54 -1.85
CA ALA A 536 8.35 -11.71 -1.88
C ALA A 536 7.76 -11.01 -3.11
N PHE A 537 6.80 -11.67 -3.73
CA PHE A 537 5.97 -11.15 -4.82
C PHE A 537 4.52 -11.45 -4.49
N HIS A 538 3.71 -10.43 -4.28
CA HIS A 538 2.36 -10.65 -3.74
C HIS A 538 1.37 -9.54 -4.09
N CYS A 539 0.08 -9.86 -3.97
CA CYS A 539 -0.97 -8.87 -3.87
C CYS A 539 -0.87 -8.15 -2.53
N HIS A 540 -0.90 -6.83 -2.54
CA HIS A 540 -0.77 -6.04 -1.31
C HIS A 540 -2.11 -5.86 -0.56
N LEU A 541 -3.22 -6.40 -1.04
CA LEU A 541 -4.40 -6.59 -0.21
C LEU A 541 -4.09 -7.69 0.81
N LEU A 542 -3.95 -7.31 2.08
CA LEU A 542 -3.42 -8.17 3.15
C LEU A 542 -4.14 -9.51 3.24
N TYR A 543 -5.48 -9.49 3.16
CA TYR A 543 -6.26 -10.74 3.26
C TYR A 543 -6.17 -11.58 1.99
N HIS A 544 -5.92 -11.00 0.81
CA HIS A 544 -5.62 -11.75 -0.42
C HIS A 544 -4.25 -12.43 -0.33
N MET A 545 -3.22 -11.69 0.10
CA MET A 545 -1.88 -12.23 0.35
C MET A 545 -1.97 -13.40 1.33
N HIS A 546 -2.60 -13.19 2.48
CA HIS A 546 -2.75 -14.21 3.52
C HIS A 546 -3.62 -15.40 3.10
N ALA A 547 -4.56 -15.20 2.16
CA ALA A 547 -5.37 -16.26 1.56
C ALA A 547 -4.67 -17.03 0.45
N GLY A 548 -3.46 -16.59 0.01
CA GLY A 548 -2.59 -17.35 -0.87
C GLY A 548 -2.01 -16.60 -2.07
N MET A 549 -2.37 -15.33 -2.35
CA MET A 549 -1.83 -14.56 -3.48
C MET A 549 -0.44 -13.99 -3.14
N MET A 550 0.49 -14.89 -2.97
CA MET A 550 1.91 -14.63 -2.71
C MET A 550 2.77 -15.70 -3.38
N GLN A 551 3.96 -15.33 -3.84
CA GLN A 551 5.00 -16.20 -4.37
C GLN A 551 6.38 -15.68 -3.95
N VAL A 552 7.40 -16.49 -4.17
CA VAL A 552 8.80 -16.08 -4.03
C VAL A 552 9.43 -15.94 -5.41
N VAL A 553 10.09 -14.82 -5.61
CA VAL A 553 10.98 -14.59 -6.76
C VAL A 553 12.40 -14.84 -6.30
N THR A 554 13.12 -15.72 -7.01
CA THR A 554 14.54 -15.97 -6.72
C THR A 554 15.40 -15.34 -7.81
N VAL A 555 16.38 -14.54 -7.42
CA VAL A 555 17.37 -13.94 -8.32
C VAL A 555 18.73 -14.57 -8.03
N ARG A 556 19.26 -15.32 -8.98
CA ARG A 556 20.53 -16.06 -8.86
C ARG A 556 21.38 -15.92 -10.12
N PRO A 557 22.73 -15.99 -10.02
CA PRO A 557 23.56 -16.15 -11.20
C PRO A 557 23.14 -17.39 -11.97
N PHE A 558 23.12 -17.30 -13.31
CA PHE A 558 22.94 -18.50 -14.13
C PHE A 558 24.07 -19.51 -13.86
N PRO A 559 23.79 -20.81 -13.79
CA PRO A 559 24.85 -21.82 -13.79
C PRO A 559 25.76 -21.62 -15.02
N GLU A 560 27.08 -21.67 -14.83
CA GLU A 560 28.01 -21.57 -15.94
C GLU A 560 27.65 -22.59 -17.03
N GLY A 561 27.23 -22.11 -18.23
CA GLY A 561 26.82 -22.93 -19.38
C GLY A 561 25.32 -23.16 -19.54
N GLY A 562 24.48 -22.58 -18.72
CA GLY A 562 23.01 -22.58 -18.86
C GLY A 562 22.53 -21.37 -19.67
N THR A 563 21.94 -21.60 -20.84
CA THR A 563 21.07 -20.60 -21.51
C THR A 563 19.73 -20.60 -20.81
N SER A 564 19.15 -19.40 -20.63
CA SER A 564 17.82 -19.14 -20.06
C SER A 564 16.72 -19.97 -20.71
#